data_49281e9247e4a32ea7b744aa5d5c3b98
#
_entry.id   49281e9247e4a32ea7b744aa5d5c3b98
#
_cell.length_a   1.000
_cell.length_b   1.000
_cell.length_c   1.000
_cell.angle_alpha   90.00
_cell.angle_beta   90.00
_cell.angle_gamma   90.00
#
_symmetry.space_group_name_H-M   'P 1'
#
loop_
_entity.id
_entity.type
_entity.pdbx_description
1 polymer ?
#
loop_
_entity_poly.entity_id
_entity_poly.type
_entity_poly.pdbx_seq_one_letter_code
_entity_poly.pdbx_strand_id
1 'polypeptide(L)'
;LPRAKKILAEFKSLVSKAAFVYLATDHDREGESIAWHLVDMLKLKPEQVRRITFHEITPGAIRDAIAAPRAIDENLVHAQQARRIIDRLVGYKLSPLLWAKIQSGLSAGRVQSVAVRLLAEREHEIKEFASEGYWTLTANLEKPGEAPLFDAKLSLWKGEKIETSRTYDLFS
;
A
#
# COMPACT_ATOMS: atom_id res chain seq x y z
N LEU A 1 -15.24 -10.95 -21.96
CA LEU A 1 -14.93 -12.25 -21.35
C LEU A 1 -16.25 -12.96 -21.01
N PRO A 2 -16.47 -14.26 -21.33
CA PRO A 2 -17.75 -14.97 -21.09
C PRO A 2 -18.17 -14.93 -19.61
N ARG A 3 -17.22 -15.10 -18.68
CA ARG A 3 -17.47 -15.07 -17.23
C ARG A 3 -18.02 -13.72 -16.76
N ALA A 4 -17.48 -12.61 -17.26
CA ALA A 4 -17.93 -11.28 -16.89
C ALA A 4 -19.38 -11.00 -17.34
N LYS A 5 -19.78 -11.49 -18.53
CA LYS A 5 -21.16 -11.36 -19.02
C LYS A 5 -22.15 -12.11 -18.13
N LYS A 6 -21.80 -13.32 -17.65
CA LYS A 6 -22.66 -14.10 -16.75
C LYS A 6 -22.86 -13.38 -15.41
N ILE A 7 -21.78 -12.89 -14.80
CA ILE A 7 -21.83 -12.13 -13.53
C ILE A 7 -22.67 -10.85 -13.69
N LEU A 8 -22.49 -10.12 -14.79
CA LEU A 8 -23.26 -8.91 -15.05
C LEU A 8 -24.75 -9.18 -15.23
N ALA A 9 -25.12 -10.29 -15.88
CA ALA A 9 -26.51 -10.71 -16.05
C ALA A 9 -27.15 -11.07 -14.69
N GLU A 10 -26.40 -11.75 -13.82
CA GLU A 10 -26.83 -12.07 -12.45
C GLU A 10 -27.06 -10.80 -11.62
N PHE A 11 -26.10 -9.86 -11.64
CA PHE A 11 -26.27 -8.58 -10.96
C PHE A 11 -27.48 -7.79 -11.48
N LYS A 12 -27.72 -7.73 -12.80
CA LYS A 12 -28.90 -7.08 -13.36
C LYS A 12 -30.19 -7.69 -12.84
N SER A 13 -30.25 -9.02 -12.72
CA SER A 13 -31.42 -9.72 -12.17
C SER A 13 -31.65 -9.39 -10.70
N LEU A 14 -30.59 -9.27 -9.89
CA LEU A 14 -30.69 -8.92 -8.47
C LEU A 14 -31.12 -7.44 -8.30
N VAL A 15 -30.51 -6.55 -9.05
CA VAL A 15 -30.77 -5.10 -9.00
C VAL A 15 -32.23 -4.78 -9.40
N SER A 16 -32.80 -5.49 -10.36
CA SER A 16 -34.18 -5.29 -10.76
C SER A 16 -35.22 -5.54 -9.65
N LYS A 17 -34.84 -6.30 -8.62
CA LYS A 17 -35.67 -6.64 -7.47
C LYS A 17 -35.33 -5.86 -6.21
N ALA A 18 -34.23 -5.09 -6.23
CA ALA A 18 -33.73 -4.33 -5.08
C ALA A 18 -34.28 -2.91 -5.05
N ALA A 19 -34.71 -2.46 -3.87
CA ALA A 19 -35.09 -1.05 -3.64
C ALA A 19 -33.83 -0.15 -3.66
N PHE A 20 -32.74 -0.60 -3.05
CA PHE A 20 -31.48 0.12 -2.97
C PHE A 20 -30.30 -0.79 -3.30
N VAL A 21 -29.23 -0.19 -3.84
CA VAL A 21 -27.94 -0.85 -4.13
C VAL A 21 -26.85 -0.11 -3.37
N TYR A 22 -26.28 -0.79 -2.39
CA TYR A 22 -25.16 -0.25 -1.62
C TYR A 22 -23.83 -0.57 -2.31
N LEU A 23 -23.08 0.47 -2.67
CA LEU A 23 -21.77 0.35 -3.28
C LEU A 23 -20.71 0.52 -2.19
N ALA A 24 -20.12 -0.58 -1.76
CA ALA A 24 -19.20 -0.68 -0.62
C ALA A 24 -17.75 -0.95 -1.07
N THR A 25 -17.33 -0.33 -2.15
CA THR A 25 -15.94 -0.38 -2.63
C THR A 25 -15.02 0.48 -1.75
N ASP A 26 -13.72 0.31 -1.87
CA ASP A 26 -12.71 0.99 -1.05
C ASP A 26 -12.89 2.52 -1.05
N HIS A 27 -12.42 3.17 0.04
CA HIS A 27 -12.50 4.62 0.20
C HIS A 27 -11.30 5.30 -0.49
N ASP A 28 -11.12 5.03 -1.77
CA ASP A 28 -10.11 5.65 -2.61
C ASP A 28 -10.68 5.94 -4.02
N ARG A 29 -9.87 6.56 -4.88
CA ARG A 29 -10.29 6.89 -6.25
C ARG A 29 -10.54 5.66 -7.12
N GLU A 30 -9.82 4.56 -6.87
CA GLU A 30 -10.05 3.29 -7.58
C GLU A 30 -11.39 2.69 -7.19
N GLY A 31 -11.72 2.64 -5.90
CA GLY A 31 -13.01 2.20 -5.40
C GLY A 31 -14.17 3.08 -5.85
N GLU A 32 -13.97 4.40 -5.90
CA GLU A 32 -14.96 5.34 -6.40
C GLU A 32 -15.23 5.12 -7.90
N SER A 33 -14.19 4.90 -8.69
CA SER A 33 -14.32 4.58 -10.12
C SER A 33 -15.00 3.25 -10.35
N ILE A 34 -14.75 2.22 -9.52
CA ILE A 34 -15.45 0.93 -9.60
C ILE A 34 -16.94 1.13 -9.31
N ALA A 35 -17.29 1.87 -8.27
CA ALA A 35 -18.66 2.19 -7.93
C ALA A 35 -19.39 2.91 -9.10
N TRP A 36 -18.74 3.92 -9.70
CA TRP A 36 -19.26 4.66 -10.84
C TRP A 36 -19.48 3.73 -12.07
N HIS A 37 -18.51 2.87 -12.38
CA HIS A 37 -18.67 1.91 -13.47
C HIS A 37 -19.81 0.92 -13.25
N LEU A 38 -20.03 0.47 -12.00
CA LEU A 38 -21.15 -0.41 -11.66
C LEU A 38 -22.49 0.30 -11.90
N VAL A 39 -22.61 1.56 -11.49
CA VAL A 39 -23.81 2.37 -11.78
C VAL A 39 -24.09 2.45 -13.26
N ASP A 40 -23.08 2.76 -14.08
CA ASP A 40 -23.23 2.85 -15.53
C ASP A 40 -23.55 1.50 -16.18
N MET A 41 -22.83 0.43 -15.85
CA MET A 41 -23.04 -0.89 -16.46
C MET A 41 -24.37 -1.54 -16.08
N LEU A 42 -24.84 -1.32 -14.86
CA LEU A 42 -26.10 -1.85 -14.35
C LEU A 42 -27.27 -0.92 -14.65
N LYS A 43 -27.00 0.30 -15.13
CA LYS A 43 -27.99 1.36 -15.43
C LYS A 43 -28.86 1.67 -14.19
N LEU A 44 -28.19 1.82 -13.04
CA LEU A 44 -28.84 2.13 -11.79
C LEU A 44 -29.45 3.54 -11.83
N LYS A 45 -30.64 3.69 -11.26
CA LYS A 45 -31.24 5.01 -11.07
C LYS A 45 -30.58 5.72 -9.87
N PRO A 46 -30.43 7.05 -9.90
CA PRO A 46 -29.83 7.80 -8.80
C PRO A 46 -30.46 7.51 -7.44
N GLU A 47 -31.79 7.33 -7.41
CA GLU A 47 -32.55 7.08 -6.19
C GLU A 47 -32.24 5.71 -5.55
N GLN A 48 -31.76 4.75 -6.36
CA GLN A 48 -31.40 3.40 -5.91
C GLN A 48 -29.98 3.34 -5.38
N VAL A 49 -29.10 4.26 -5.77
CA VAL A 49 -27.68 4.23 -5.45
C VAL A 49 -27.42 4.74 -4.04
N ARG A 50 -26.64 3.95 -3.28
CA ARG A 50 -26.18 4.30 -1.94
C ARG A 50 -24.68 3.98 -1.87
N ARG A 51 -23.83 4.99 -1.92
CA ARG A 51 -22.38 4.81 -1.73
C ARG A 51 -22.08 4.80 -0.24
N ILE A 52 -21.47 3.71 0.25
CA ILE A 52 -21.00 3.59 1.64
C ILE A 52 -19.50 3.38 1.67
N THR A 53 -18.84 3.97 2.67
CA THR A 53 -17.39 3.86 2.88
C THR A 53 -17.12 3.58 4.35
N PHE A 54 -16.16 2.71 4.62
CA PHE A 54 -15.70 2.40 5.96
C PHE A 54 -14.21 2.10 5.90
N HIS A 55 -13.49 2.35 7.00
CA HIS A 55 -12.04 2.17 7.09
C HIS A 55 -11.66 0.83 7.74
N GLU A 56 -12.62 0.15 8.35
CA GLU A 56 -12.45 -1.14 8.98
C GLU A 56 -13.69 -2.03 8.79
N ILE A 57 -13.47 -3.35 8.77
CA ILE A 57 -14.57 -4.32 8.58
C ILE A 57 -15.05 -4.80 9.97
N THR A 58 -15.65 -3.87 10.71
CA THR A 58 -16.31 -4.16 11.99
C THR A 58 -17.82 -3.99 11.87
N PRO A 59 -18.63 -4.73 12.68
CA PRO A 59 -20.08 -4.59 12.64
C PRO A 59 -20.57 -3.16 12.95
N GLY A 60 -19.85 -2.41 13.78
CA GLY A 60 -20.14 -1.01 14.09
C GLY A 60 -19.94 -0.12 12.86
N ALA A 61 -18.73 -0.10 12.30
CA ALA A 61 -18.38 0.72 11.15
C ALA A 61 -19.29 0.47 9.93
N ILE A 62 -19.67 -0.80 9.70
CA ILE A 62 -20.58 -1.15 8.62
C ILE A 62 -21.99 -0.59 8.87
N ARG A 63 -22.53 -0.70 10.09
CA ARG A 63 -23.85 -0.15 10.44
C ARG A 63 -23.88 1.37 10.28
N ASP A 64 -22.84 2.05 10.76
CA ASP A 64 -22.71 3.50 10.65
C ASP A 64 -22.64 3.95 9.19
N ALA A 65 -21.88 3.24 8.36
CA ALA A 65 -21.80 3.51 6.93
C ALA A 65 -23.14 3.27 6.20
N ILE A 66 -23.90 2.26 6.58
CA ILE A 66 -25.24 2.00 6.03
C ILE A 66 -26.23 3.10 6.47
N ALA A 67 -26.10 3.59 7.70
CA ALA A 67 -26.97 4.65 8.23
C ALA A 67 -26.69 6.03 7.57
N ALA A 68 -25.46 6.27 7.09
CA ALA A 68 -25.05 7.53 6.49
C ALA A 68 -24.45 7.34 5.07
N PRO A 69 -25.25 6.88 4.08
CA PRO A 69 -24.76 6.74 2.72
C PRO A 69 -24.54 8.11 2.06
N ARG A 70 -23.56 8.19 1.16
CA ARG A 70 -23.24 9.38 0.40
C ARG A 70 -23.47 9.20 -1.10
N ALA A 71 -23.30 10.27 -1.88
CA ALA A 71 -23.20 10.18 -3.32
C ALA A 71 -21.79 9.72 -3.76
N ILE A 72 -21.67 9.31 -5.01
CA ILE A 72 -20.37 9.05 -5.66
C ILE A 72 -19.64 10.38 -5.83
N ASP A 73 -18.36 10.42 -5.51
CA ASP A 73 -17.50 11.57 -5.73
C ASP A 73 -16.94 11.56 -7.16
N GLU A 74 -17.54 12.35 -8.03
CA GLU A 74 -17.13 12.46 -9.43
C GLU A 74 -15.70 13.00 -9.58
N ASN A 75 -15.22 13.83 -8.65
CA ASN A 75 -13.84 14.33 -8.71
C ASN A 75 -12.82 13.19 -8.54
N LEU A 76 -13.09 12.25 -7.62
CA LEU A 76 -12.26 11.05 -7.46
C LEU A 76 -12.33 10.15 -8.69
N VAL A 77 -13.51 9.99 -9.30
CA VAL A 77 -13.66 9.24 -10.56
C VAL A 77 -12.83 9.88 -11.67
N HIS A 78 -12.95 11.18 -11.87
CA HIS A 78 -12.17 11.91 -12.87
C HIS A 78 -10.65 11.85 -12.60
N ALA A 79 -10.24 11.93 -11.34
CA ALA A 79 -8.84 11.78 -10.95
C ALA A 79 -8.28 10.38 -11.30
N GLN A 80 -9.07 9.33 -11.10
CA GLN A 80 -8.70 7.96 -11.49
C GLN A 80 -8.62 7.83 -13.01
N GLN A 81 -9.58 8.36 -13.75
CA GLN A 81 -9.57 8.34 -15.21
C GLN A 81 -8.37 9.09 -15.79
N ALA A 82 -8.08 10.29 -15.28
CA ALA A 82 -6.91 11.07 -15.68
C ALA A 82 -5.61 10.29 -15.43
N ARG A 83 -5.47 9.69 -14.26
CA ARG A 83 -4.32 8.83 -13.93
C ARG A 83 -4.16 7.69 -14.94
N ARG A 84 -5.23 6.97 -15.22
CA ARG A 84 -5.23 5.84 -16.17
C ARG A 84 -4.80 6.27 -17.57
N ILE A 85 -5.28 7.43 -18.02
CA ILE A 85 -4.91 8.00 -19.32
C ILE A 85 -3.43 8.36 -19.34
N ILE A 86 -2.92 9.04 -18.29
CA ILE A 86 -1.52 9.44 -18.19
C ILE A 86 -0.61 8.20 -18.15
N ASP A 87 -0.91 7.21 -17.31
CA ASP A 87 -0.12 5.99 -17.21
C ASP A 87 -0.04 5.27 -18.58
N ARG A 88 -1.14 5.24 -19.33
CA ARG A 88 -1.18 4.67 -20.67
C ARG A 88 -0.35 5.47 -21.69
N LEU A 89 -0.47 6.79 -21.67
CA LEU A 89 0.29 7.67 -22.57
C LEU A 89 1.79 7.57 -22.30
N VAL A 90 2.19 7.60 -21.04
CA VAL A 90 3.59 7.45 -20.64
C VAL A 90 4.13 6.09 -21.08
N GLY A 91 3.40 5.01 -20.79
CA GLY A 91 3.80 3.66 -21.19
C GLY A 91 4.00 3.52 -22.69
N TYR A 92 3.08 4.01 -23.51
CA TYR A 92 3.17 3.94 -24.96
C TYR A 92 4.28 4.81 -25.57
N LYS A 93 4.59 5.96 -24.95
CA LYS A 93 5.65 6.84 -25.45
C LYS A 93 7.04 6.39 -25.01
N LEU A 94 7.19 5.89 -23.78
CA LEU A 94 8.51 5.54 -23.24
C LEU A 94 8.93 4.10 -23.53
N SER A 95 8.00 3.15 -23.63
CA SER A 95 8.37 1.76 -23.91
C SER A 95 9.15 1.59 -25.22
N PRO A 96 8.76 2.22 -26.35
CA PRO A 96 9.55 2.14 -27.58
C PRO A 96 10.96 2.74 -27.44
N LEU A 97 11.14 3.76 -26.60
CA LEU A 97 12.47 4.33 -26.32
C LEU A 97 13.34 3.32 -25.60
N LEU A 98 12.80 2.59 -24.64
CA LEU A 98 13.51 1.50 -23.97
C LEU A 98 13.87 0.37 -24.93
N TRP A 99 12.99 0.04 -25.87
CA TRP A 99 13.28 -0.99 -26.87
C TRP A 99 14.42 -0.59 -27.82
N ALA A 100 14.47 0.68 -28.19
CA ALA A 100 15.53 1.21 -29.06
C ALA A 100 16.88 1.37 -28.35
N LYS A 101 16.89 1.65 -27.05
CA LYS A 101 18.11 2.02 -26.32
C LYS A 101 18.66 0.91 -25.42
N ILE A 102 17.82 0.00 -24.95
CA ILE A 102 18.20 -1.03 -23.97
C ILE A 102 17.90 -2.42 -24.54
N GLN A 103 16.62 -2.82 -24.55
CA GLN A 103 16.21 -4.15 -25.00
C GLN A 103 14.74 -4.18 -25.39
N SER A 104 14.41 -4.92 -26.45
CA SER A 104 13.02 -5.16 -26.86
C SER A 104 12.24 -5.90 -25.77
N GLY A 105 10.94 -5.57 -25.64
CA GLY A 105 10.03 -6.19 -24.68
C GLY A 105 9.99 -5.54 -23.30
N LEU A 106 10.87 -4.57 -23.00
CA LEU A 106 10.81 -3.79 -21.76
C LEU A 106 9.59 -2.86 -21.77
N SER A 107 9.04 -2.59 -20.59
CA SER A 107 7.96 -1.62 -20.43
C SER A 107 8.35 -0.50 -19.48
N ALA A 108 7.88 0.72 -19.78
CA ALA A 108 7.99 1.86 -18.90
C ALA A 108 6.67 2.13 -18.20
N GLY A 109 6.73 2.49 -16.94
CA GLY A 109 5.56 2.86 -16.16
C GLY A 109 5.96 3.62 -14.90
N ARG A 110 5.08 4.47 -14.43
CA ARG A 110 5.33 5.32 -13.26
C ARG A 110 5.69 4.53 -12.01
N VAL A 111 4.93 3.46 -11.70
CA VAL A 111 5.21 2.59 -10.55
C VAL A 111 6.50 1.80 -10.74
N GLN A 112 6.72 1.25 -11.93
CA GLN A 112 7.93 0.49 -12.27
C GLN A 112 9.19 1.34 -12.13
N SER A 113 9.17 2.59 -12.59
CA SER A 113 10.33 3.50 -12.51
C SER A 113 10.72 3.79 -11.06
N VAL A 114 9.75 4.02 -10.18
CA VAL A 114 10.00 4.24 -8.75
C VAL A 114 10.53 2.97 -8.09
N ALA A 115 9.94 1.81 -8.37
CA ALA A 115 10.39 0.54 -7.80
C ALA A 115 11.84 0.22 -8.21
N VAL A 116 12.19 0.37 -9.49
CA VAL A 116 13.55 0.16 -9.99
C VAL A 116 14.53 1.14 -9.35
N ARG A 117 14.14 2.39 -9.19
CA ARG A 117 14.98 3.40 -8.53
C ARG A 117 15.28 3.01 -7.08
N LEU A 118 14.27 2.66 -6.29
CA LEU A 118 14.45 2.25 -4.89
C LEU A 118 15.36 1.02 -4.77
N LEU A 119 15.20 0.04 -5.67
CA LEU A 119 16.05 -1.14 -5.70
C LEU A 119 17.50 -0.78 -6.08
N ALA A 120 17.70 0.10 -7.05
CA ALA A 120 19.02 0.54 -7.48
C ALA A 120 19.74 1.36 -6.40
N GLU A 121 19.04 2.25 -5.71
CA GLU A 121 19.56 3.01 -4.58
C GLU A 121 19.98 2.06 -3.44
N ARG A 122 19.13 1.08 -3.11
CA ARG A 122 19.46 0.10 -2.07
C ARG A 122 20.64 -0.81 -2.46
N GLU A 123 20.73 -1.22 -3.71
CA GLU A 123 21.85 -2.01 -4.21
C GLU A 123 23.16 -1.22 -4.17
N HIS A 124 23.10 0.08 -4.40
CA HIS A 124 24.24 0.98 -4.26
C HIS A 124 24.72 1.06 -2.82
N GLU A 125 23.81 1.29 -1.87
CA GLU A 125 24.11 1.27 -0.43
C GLU A 125 24.76 -0.07 0.01
N ILE A 126 24.25 -1.21 -0.49
CA ILE A 126 24.80 -2.52 -0.18
C ILE A 126 26.22 -2.66 -0.70
N LYS A 127 26.51 -2.17 -1.92
CA LYS A 127 27.84 -2.23 -2.52
C LYS A 127 28.86 -1.30 -1.84
N GLU A 128 28.40 -0.18 -1.34
CA GLU A 128 29.25 0.77 -0.60
C GLU A 128 29.39 0.42 0.89
N PHE A 129 28.59 -0.50 1.40
CA PHE A 129 28.62 -0.89 2.80
C PHE A 129 29.93 -1.56 3.15
N ALA A 130 30.72 -0.91 4.00
CA ALA A 130 31.89 -1.51 4.65
C ALA A 130 31.43 -2.23 5.92
N SER A 131 31.64 -3.56 5.98
CA SER A 131 31.31 -4.34 7.17
C SER A 131 32.35 -4.09 8.25
N GLU A 132 31.93 -3.52 9.37
CA GLU A 132 32.75 -3.34 10.56
C GLU A 132 32.34 -4.35 11.63
N GLY A 133 33.34 -5.08 12.16
CA GLY A 133 33.14 -5.98 13.30
C GLY A 133 32.96 -5.19 14.58
N TYR A 134 31.99 -5.56 15.41
CA TYR A 134 31.81 -4.95 16.73
C TYR A 134 31.54 -6.02 17.80
N TRP A 135 31.80 -5.66 19.03
CA TRP A 135 31.56 -6.50 20.19
C TRP A 135 30.41 -5.92 21.01
N THR A 136 29.53 -6.81 21.48
CA THR A 136 28.54 -6.43 22.51
C THR A 136 28.93 -7.07 23.83
N LEU A 137 29.00 -6.27 24.90
CA LEU A 137 29.25 -6.78 26.23
C LEU A 137 27.93 -6.89 26.99
N THR A 138 27.58 -8.13 27.37
CA THR A 138 26.40 -8.42 28.19
C THR A 138 26.85 -9.14 29.44
N ALA A 139 26.44 -8.64 30.61
CA ALA A 139 26.71 -9.29 31.90
C ALA A 139 25.42 -9.94 32.40
N ASN A 140 25.52 -11.20 32.83
CA ASN A 140 24.44 -11.85 33.56
C ASN A 140 24.62 -11.50 35.04
N LEU A 141 23.68 -10.82 35.62
CA LEU A 141 23.73 -10.33 36.99
C LEU A 141 22.71 -11.06 37.86
N GLU A 142 23.10 -11.25 39.12
CA GLU A 142 22.27 -11.83 40.17
C GLU A 142 22.19 -10.87 41.35
N LYS A 143 21.04 -10.68 41.89
CA LYS A 143 20.84 -9.98 43.13
C LYS A 143 20.91 -10.99 44.29
N PRO A 144 21.80 -10.87 45.28
CA PRO A 144 21.91 -11.82 46.36
C PRO A 144 20.57 -12.11 47.03
N GLY A 145 20.13 -13.37 46.98
CA GLY A 145 18.88 -13.85 47.58
C GLY A 145 17.62 -13.66 46.74
N GLU A 146 17.72 -13.16 45.54
CA GLU A 146 16.58 -12.99 44.63
C GLU A 146 16.82 -13.65 43.26
N ALA A 147 15.94 -14.56 42.85
CA ALA A 147 15.84 -15.04 41.47
C ALA A 147 14.76 -14.25 40.72
N PRO A 148 14.83 -14.04 39.38
CA PRO A 148 15.75 -14.66 38.42
C PRO A 148 17.00 -13.81 38.13
N LEU A 149 18.00 -14.44 37.45
CA LEU A 149 19.12 -13.76 36.78
C LEU A 149 18.58 -12.77 35.74
N PHE A 150 19.25 -11.63 35.57
CA PHE A 150 18.91 -10.65 34.53
C PHE A 150 20.14 -10.23 33.74
N ASP A 151 19.92 -9.92 32.47
CA ASP A 151 20.96 -9.47 31.56
C ASP A 151 21.08 -7.95 31.59
N ALA A 152 22.32 -7.45 31.77
CA ALA A 152 22.66 -6.04 31.64
C ALA A 152 23.60 -5.85 30.45
N LYS A 153 23.26 -4.91 29.57
CA LYS A 153 24.12 -4.51 28.45
C LYS A 153 24.91 -3.26 28.81
N LEU A 154 26.16 -3.24 28.41
CA LEU A 154 27.01 -2.05 28.58
C LEU A 154 26.39 -0.89 27.79
N SER A 155 26.03 0.17 28.48
CA SER A 155 25.37 1.37 27.89
C SER A 155 26.24 2.63 27.94
N LEU A 156 27.20 2.66 28.85
CA LEU A 156 28.13 3.79 29.05
C LEU A 156 29.56 3.28 29.15
N TRP A 157 30.48 3.95 28.48
CA TRP A 157 31.91 3.71 28.60
C TRP A 157 32.66 5.00 28.87
N LYS A 158 33.44 5.06 29.93
CA LYS A 158 34.15 6.27 30.37
C LYS A 158 33.27 7.54 30.46
N GLY A 159 31.97 7.37 30.80
CA GLY A 159 30.98 8.46 30.92
C GLY A 159 30.27 8.81 29.61
N GLU A 160 30.63 8.24 28.48
CA GLU A 160 29.96 8.45 27.19
C GLU A 160 29.00 7.29 26.87
N LYS A 161 27.87 7.65 26.29
CA LYS A 161 26.89 6.65 25.82
C LYS A 161 27.44 5.85 24.65
N ILE A 162 27.38 4.54 24.75
CA ILE A 162 27.79 3.66 23.66
C ILE A 162 26.77 3.75 22.53
N GLU A 163 27.24 4.17 21.35
CA GLU A 163 26.51 4.14 20.11
C GLU A 163 27.00 2.97 19.25
N THR A 164 26.09 2.20 18.69
CA THR A 164 26.40 1.00 17.87
C THR A 164 27.22 1.33 16.61
N SER A 165 27.35 2.59 16.25
CA SER A 165 28.12 3.09 15.11
C SER A 165 29.53 3.56 15.43
N ARG A 166 29.93 3.56 16.74
CA ARG A 166 31.28 3.97 17.16
C ARG A 166 32.10 2.80 17.66
N THR A 167 33.34 2.74 17.21
CA THR A 167 34.36 1.82 17.77
C THR A 167 34.86 2.38 19.08
N TYR A 168 34.77 1.60 20.17
CA TYR A 168 35.30 1.97 21.47
C TYR A 168 36.51 1.09 21.77
N ASP A 169 37.63 1.70 22.16
CA ASP A 169 38.78 0.98 22.65
C ASP A 169 38.55 0.53 24.11
N LEU A 170 38.22 -0.75 24.28
CA LEU A 170 37.87 -1.31 25.58
C LEU A 170 39.10 -1.79 26.36
N PHE A 171 40.30 -1.78 25.74
CA PHE A 171 41.52 -2.37 26.29
C PHE A 171 42.66 -1.36 26.49
N SER A 172 42.43 -0.07 26.31
CA SER A 172 43.39 1.02 26.60
C SER A 172 43.16 1.66 27.96
#